data_b6b0ed794b431a90c5bb967018d00969
#
_entry.id   b6b0ed794b431a90c5bb967018d00969
#
_cell.length_a   1.000
_cell.length_b   1.000
_cell.length_c   1.000
_cell.angle_alpha   90.00
_cell.angle_beta   90.00
_cell.angle_gamma   90.00
#
_symmetry.space_group_name_H-M   'P 1'
#
loop_
_entity.id
_entity.type
_entity.pdbx_description
1 polymer ?
#
loop_
_entity_poly.entity_id
_entity_poly.type
_entity_poly.pdbx_seq_one_letter_code
_entity_poly.pdbx_strand_id
1 'polypeptide(L)'
;MIISAQTNGSFSTNSASWTPIPGLVVKVPDMVGEAVLFVLNVPNPYATGNNYPGGNFGIQFAGEMQGPFGAFTYSEQNPSSAGRVPTTVCVAAVLTGKGPTTVTAMWSAIRNSTVHIDSPATLTMIL
;
A
#
# COMPACT_ATOMS: atom_id res chain seq x y z
N MET A 1 0.70 -14.04 16.30
CA MET A 1 -0.58 -13.33 16.08
C MET A 1 -0.62 -12.81 14.67
N ILE A 2 -1.72 -12.97 13.99
CA ILE A 2 -1.92 -12.42 12.65
C ILE A 2 -3.18 -11.55 12.68
N ILE A 3 -3.04 -10.30 12.23
CA ILE A 3 -4.14 -9.36 12.07
C ILE A 3 -4.13 -8.88 10.63
N SER A 4 -5.27 -8.90 9.95
CA SER A 4 -5.33 -8.42 8.59
C SER A 4 -6.57 -7.60 8.30
N ALA A 5 -6.47 -6.71 7.32
CA ALA A 5 -7.55 -5.93 6.74
C ALA A 5 -7.58 -6.16 5.24
N GLN A 6 -8.74 -6.04 4.63
CA GLN A 6 -8.94 -6.25 3.20
C GLN A 6 -9.79 -5.15 2.63
N THR A 7 -9.47 -4.70 1.42
CA THR A 7 -10.32 -3.74 0.71
C THR A 7 -11.62 -4.39 0.27
N ASN A 8 -12.66 -3.57 0.17
CA ASN A 8 -13.96 -3.98 -0.34
C ASN A 8 -14.44 -2.93 -1.33
N GLY A 9 -14.55 -3.30 -2.59
CA GLY A 9 -14.98 -2.41 -3.66
C GLY A 9 -13.82 -1.93 -4.53
N SER A 10 -14.08 -0.85 -5.28
CA SER A 10 -13.14 -0.25 -6.21
C SER A 10 -12.73 1.12 -5.73
N PHE A 11 -11.43 1.40 -5.80
CA PHE A 11 -10.86 2.67 -5.37
C PHE A 11 -9.84 3.16 -6.39
N SER A 12 -9.62 4.47 -6.41
CA SER A 12 -8.58 5.06 -7.24
C SER A 12 -7.96 6.27 -6.55
N THR A 13 -6.74 6.62 -6.95
CA THR A 13 -6.08 7.85 -6.53
C THR A 13 -5.32 8.47 -7.70
N ASN A 14 -5.37 9.79 -7.79
CA ASN A 14 -4.50 10.57 -8.69
C ASN A 14 -3.55 11.47 -7.90
N SER A 15 -3.46 11.29 -6.60
CA SER A 15 -2.62 12.12 -5.73
C SER A 15 -1.14 11.78 -5.93
N ALA A 16 -0.32 12.81 -6.13
CA ALA A 16 1.14 12.67 -6.15
C ALA A 16 1.73 12.48 -4.76
N SER A 17 0.96 12.75 -3.71
CA SER A 17 1.35 12.55 -2.32
C SER A 17 0.78 11.24 -1.79
N TRP A 18 1.46 10.66 -0.79
CA TRP A 18 0.96 9.48 -0.11
C TRP A 18 -0.42 9.73 0.50
N THR A 19 -1.37 8.89 0.16
CA THR A 19 -2.73 8.90 0.72
C THR A 19 -3.12 7.50 1.16
N PRO A 20 -4.02 7.35 2.16
CA PRO A 20 -4.45 6.03 2.61
C PRO A 20 -5.18 5.25 1.52
N ILE A 21 -4.91 3.96 1.43
CA ILE A 21 -5.75 3.04 0.68
C ILE A 21 -6.98 2.75 1.56
N PRO A 22 -8.20 3.03 1.09
CA PRO A 22 -9.40 2.87 1.92
C PRO A 22 -9.54 1.44 2.48
N GLY A 23 -9.79 1.34 3.79
CA GLY A 23 -10.01 0.06 4.47
C GLY A 23 -8.75 -0.71 4.88
N LEU A 24 -7.57 -0.31 4.44
CA LEU A 24 -6.33 -1.00 4.77
C LEU A 24 -5.64 -0.36 5.98
N VAL A 25 -6.25 -0.57 7.13
CA VAL A 25 -5.76 -0.10 8.43
C VAL A 25 -5.80 -1.26 9.41
N VAL A 26 -4.71 -1.46 10.14
CA VAL A 26 -4.67 -2.41 11.25
C VAL A 26 -4.17 -1.71 12.50
N LYS A 27 -4.68 -2.12 13.66
CA LYS A 27 -4.20 -1.65 14.96
C LYS A 27 -3.24 -2.67 15.54
N VAL A 28 -2.05 -2.21 15.87
CA VAL A 28 -1.01 -3.04 16.45
C VAL A 28 -1.14 -3.00 17.97
N PRO A 29 -1.13 -4.15 18.65
CA PRO A 29 -1.18 -4.19 20.10
C PRO A 29 0.01 -3.45 20.74
N ASP A 30 -0.17 -3.00 21.97
CA ASP A 30 0.87 -2.36 22.75
C ASP A 30 1.82 -3.44 23.33
N MET A 31 2.87 -3.79 22.55
CA MET A 31 3.84 -4.82 22.89
C MET A 31 5.25 -4.28 22.68
N VAL A 32 6.01 -4.19 23.77
CA VAL A 32 7.35 -3.62 23.76
C VAL A 32 8.36 -4.64 23.24
N GLY A 33 9.21 -4.22 22.29
CA GLY A 33 10.36 -4.99 21.85
C GLY A 33 10.04 -6.15 20.91
N GLU A 34 8.78 -6.38 20.58
CA GLU A 34 8.39 -7.43 19.65
C GLU A 34 8.69 -7.04 18.21
N ALA A 35 9.29 -7.95 17.47
CA ALA A 35 9.46 -7.79 16.02
C ALA A 35 8.15 -8.09 15.32
N VAL A 36 7.82 -7.29 14.31
CA VAL A 36 6.58 -7.42 13.55
C VAL A 36 6.88 -7.31 12.07
N LEU A 37 6.16 -8.08 11.27
CA LEU A 37 6.21 -8.01 9.81
C LEU A 37 4.86 -7.50 9.29
N PHE A 38 4.91 -6.45 8.48
CA PHE A 38 3.73 -5.98 7.74
C PHE A 38 3.87 -6.38 6.28
N VAL A 39 2.79 -6.92 5.74
CA VAL A 39 2.72 -7.32 4.33
C VAL A 39 1.54 -6.62 3.68
N LEU A 40 1.83 -5.77 2.72
CA LEU A 40 0.83 -5.17 1.83
C LEU A 40 0.83 -5.95 0.53
N ASN A 41 -0.25 -6.64 0.25
CA ASN A 41 -0.42 -7.37 -1.00
C ASN A 41 -1.51 -6.73 -1.84
N VAL A 42 -1.12 -6.21 -3.00
CA VAL A 42 -2.02 -5.61 -3.98
C VAL A 42 -1.92 -6.48 -5.25
N PRO A 43 -2.83 -7.45 -5.42
CA PRO A 43 -2.64 -8.47 -6.46
C PRO A 43 -2.94 -7.98 -7.87
N ASN A 44 -3.81 -6.98 -8.05
CA ASN A 44 -4.28 -6.58 -9.36
C ASN A 44 -4.40 -5.06 -9.55
N PRO A 45 -3.42 -4.24 -9.17
CA PRO A 45 -3.50 -2.82 -9.44
C PRO A 45 -3.23 -2.53 -10.91
N TYR A 46 -3.74 -1.40 -11.38
CA TYR A 46 -3.38 -0.88 -12.69
C TYR A 46 -3.40 0.66 -12.64
N ALA A 47 -2.84 1.29 -13.64
CA ALA A 47 -2.84 2.74 -13.75
C ALA A 47 -3.27 3.18 -15.13
N THR A 48 -3.89 4.35 -15.20
CA THR A 48 -4.29 4.99 -16.45
C THR A 48 -3.63 6.36 -16.54
N GLY A 49 -3.34 6.79 -17.76
CA GLY A 49 -2.69 8.07 -18.04
C GLY A 49 -1.97 8.04 -19.38
N ASN A 50 -1.35 9.15 -19.74
CA ASN A 50 -0.72 9.33 -21.05
C ASN A 50 0.77 9.66 -20.98
N ASN A 51 1.40 9.39 -19.85
CA ASN A 51 2.82 9.62 -19.65
C ASN A 51 3.42 8.53 -18.75
N TYR A 52 3.60 7.32 -19.30
CA TYR A 52 4.14 6.18 -18.56
C TYR A 52 3.44 5.99 -17.22
N PRO A 53 2.12 5.66 -17.22
CA PRO A 53 1.35 5.60 -15.98
C PRO A 53 1.92 4.62 -14.97
N GLY A 54 1.72 4.92 -13.70
CA GLY A 54 2.16 4.05 -12.63
C GLY A 54 1.82 4.62 -11.27
N GLY A 55 2.29 3.94 -10.23
CA GLY A 55 2.03 4.33 -8.86
C GLY A 55 2.99 3.70 -7.88
N ASN A 56 2.82 4.10 -6.63
CA ASN A 56 3.63 3.65 -5.52
C ASN A 56 2.72 3.10 -4.42
N PHE A 57 3.22 2.07 -3.73
CA PHE A 57 2.58 1.50 -2.55
C PHE A 57 3.56 1.46 -1.40
N GLY A 58 3.08 1.72 -0.21
CA GLY A 58 3.91 1.72 0.98
C GLY A 58 3.09 1.53 2.24
N ILE A 59 3.77 1.47 3.37
CA ILE A 59 3.17 1.26 4.68
C ILE A 59 3.58 2.41 5.59
N GLN A 60 2.59 3.03 6.23
CA GLN A 60 2.79 4.04 7.24
C GLN A 60 2.60 3.41 8.62
N PHE A 61 3.60 3.57 9.47
CA PHE A 61 3.60 3.07 10.83
C PHE A 61 3.91 4.22 11.79
N ALA A 62 3.06 4.39 12.79
CA ALA A 62 3.21 5.48 13.77
C ALA A 62 3.28 6.88 13.11
N GLY A 63 2.51 7.10 12.06
CA GLY A 63 2.46 8.38 11.35
C GLY A 63 3.59 8.63 10.36
N GLU A 64 4.53 7.70 10.20
CA GLU A 64 5.68 7.83 9.30
C GLU A 64 5.70 6.72 8.26
N MET A 65 6.03 7.09 7.02
CA MET A 65 6.22 6.12 5.96
C MET A 65 7.45 5.26 6.24
N GLN A 66 7.29 3.94 6.12
CA GLN A 66 8.36 2.97 6.36
C GLN A 66 8.74 2.29 5.03
N GLY A 67 10.03 2.36 4.66
CA GLY A 67 10.53 1.62 3.51
C GLY A 67 10.75 0.15 3.82
N PRO A 68 10.88 -0.71 2.79
CA PRO A 68 10.88 -0.36 1.36
C PRO A 68 9.48 -0.06 0.82
N PHE A 69 9.46 0.65 -0.31
CA PHE A 69 8.22 0.93 -1.04
C PHE A 69 8.12 0.05 -2.29
N GLY A 70 6.89 -0.28 -2.70
CA GLY A 70 6.64 -0.88 -4.00
C GLY A 70 6.29 0.20 -5.02
N ALA A 71 6.70 -0.01 -6.27
CA ALA A 71 6.38 0.91 -7.35
C ALA A 71 6.21 0.13 -8.64
N PHE A 72 5.34 0.62 -9.52
CA PHE A 72 5.23 0.12 -10.86
C PHE A 72 5.03 1.27 -11.83
N THR A 73 5.48 1.08 -13.06
CA THR A 73 5.23 1.99 -14.18
C THR A 73 5.21 1.19 -15.46
N TYR A 74 4.33 1.59 -16.36
CA TYR A 74 4.30 0.95 -17.68
C TYR A 74 5.44 1.47 -18.55
N SER A 75 5.88 0.62 -19.48
CA SER A 75 6.93 0.96 -20.45
C SER A 75 6.41 1.70 -21.68
N GLU A 76 5.12 1.93 -21.77
CA GLU A 76 4.49 2.68 -22.84
C GLU A 76 4.00 4.05 -22.34
N GLN A 77 4.20 5.07 -23.15
CA GLN A 77 3.78 6.43 -22.79
C GLN A 77 2.27 6.52 -22.62
N ASN A 78 1.52 5.93 -23.54
CA ASN A 78 0.06 5.94 -23.52
C ASN A 78 -0.46 4.52 -23.81
N PRO A 79 -0.48 3.63 -22.80
CA PRO A 79 -0.88 2.25 -23.05
C PRO A 79 -2.32 2.16 -23.53
N SER A 80 -2.54 1.36 -24.59
CA SER A 80 -3.89 1.08 -25.09
C SER A 80 -4.65 0.11 -24.17
N SER A 81 -3.93 -0.63 -23.33
CA SER A 81 -4.50 -1.54 -22.34
C SER A 81 -3.64 -1.48 -21.08
N ALA A 82 -4.28 -1.17 -19.96
CA ALA A 82 -3.61 -1.12 -18.67
C ALA A 82 -3.53 -2.53 -18.06
N GLY A 83 -2.36 -3.16 -18.18
CA GLY A 83 -2.11 -4.48 -17.59
C GLY A 83 -2.09 -4.42 -16.07
N ARG A 84 -2.49 -5.52 -15.43
CA ARG A 84 -2.42 -5.66 -13.98
C ARG A 84 -0.98 -5.94 -13.56
N VAL A 85 -0.53 -5.25 -12.49
CA VAL A 85 0.86 -5.35 -12.01
C VAL A 85 0.84 -5.76 -10.54
N PRO A 86 0.86 -7.07 -10.24
CA PRO A 86 0.88 -7.53 -8.85
C PRO A 86 2.03 -6.90 -8.07
N THR A 87 1.71 -6.36 -6.89
CA THR A 87 2.70 -5.66 -6.06
C THR A 87 2.58 -6.15 -4.63
N THR A 88 3.71 -6.51 -4.02
CA THR A 88 3.80 -6.89 -2.61
C THR A 88 4.89 -6.07 -1.94
N VAL A 89 4.56 -5.50 -0.79
CA VAL A 89 5.49 -4.71 0.03
C VAL A 89 5.58 -5.36 1.40
N CYS A 90 6.80 -5.65 1.85
CA CYS A 90 7.06 -6.20 3.17
C CYS A 90 7.92 -5.22 3.97
N VAL A 91 7.48 -4.90 5.19
CA VAL A 91 8.18 -3.99 6.09
C VAL A 91 8.30 -4.65 7.46
N ALA A 92 9.52 -4.78 7.96
CA ALA A 92 9.77 -5.24 9.31
C ALA A 92 9.97 -4.06 10.26
N ALA A 93 9.46 -4.17 11.47
CA ALA A 93 9.59 -3.14 12.48
C ALA A 93 9.70 -3.76 13.86
N VAL A 94 10.11 -2.96 14.84
CA VAL A 94 10.11 -3.35 16.25
C VAL A 94 9.13 -2.45 17.01
N LEU A 95 8.25 -3.05 17.78
CA LEU A 95 7.23 -2.33 18.54
C LEU A 95 7.88 -1.62 19.72
N THR A 96 7.56 -0.34 19.89
CA THR A 96 8.17 0.51 20.93
C THR A 96 7.40 0.51 22.25
N GLY A 97 6.17 0.01 22.25
CA GLY A 97 5.33 -0.04 23.45
C GLY A 97 4.76 1.32 23.87
N LYS A 98 4.67 2.28 22.97
CA LYS A 98 4.11 3.61 23.26
C LYS A 98 2.60 3.69 23.04
N GLY A 99 1.88 2.62 23.35
CA GLY A 99 0.45 2.52 23.17
C GLY A 99 0.07 1.89 21.83
N PRO A 100 -1.22 1.64 21.61
CA PRO A 100 -1.71 1.08 20.34
C PRO A 100 -1.31 1.95 19.17
N THR A 101 -0.74 1.34 18.15
CA THR A 101 -0.27 2.05 16.96
C THR A 101 -1.10 1.63 15.76
N THR A 102 -1.49 2.61 14.96
CA THR A 102 -2.19 2.36 13.70
C THR A 102 -1.19 2.21 12.57
N VAL A 103 -1.38 1.17 11.77
CA VAL A 103 -0.61 0.92 10.55
C VAL A 103 -1.55 1.04 9.37
N THR A 104 -1.18 1.84 8.40
CA THR A 104 -2.02 2.17 7.24
C THR A 104 -1.27 1.87 5.96
N ALA A 105 -1.92 1.17 5.03
CA ALA A 105 -1.40 1.05 3.68
C ALA A 105 -1.64 2.35 2.92
N MET A 106 -0.62 2.79 2.19
CA MET A 106 -0.61 4.07 1.49
C MET A 106 -0.30 3.87 0.01
N TRP A 107 -0.79 4.75 -0.81
CA TRP A 107 -0.49 4.79 -2.23
C TRP A 107 -0.33 6.21 -2.75
N SER A 108 0.27 6.34 -3.92
CA SER A 108 0.38 7.60 -4.66
C SER A 108 0.47 7.31 -6.15
N ALA A 109 0.11 8.30 -6.95
CA ALA A 109 0.21 8.24 -8.40
C ALA A 109 1.43 9.02 -8.88
N ILE A 110 2.00 8.61 -10.02
CA ILE A 110 3.13 9.29 -10.65
C ILE A 110 2.71 9.86 -11.99
N ARG A 111 3.39 10.93 -12.42
CA ARG A 111 3.24 11.56 -13.73
C ARG A 111 1.78 11.82 -14.13
N ASN A 112 0.99 12.34 -13.19
CA ASN A 112 -0.44 12.66 -13.40
C ASN A 112 -1.30 11.45 -13.79
N SER A 113 -0.86 10.25 -13.45
CA SER A 113 -1.67 9.05 -13.67
C SER A 113 -2.71 8.86 -12.58
N THR A 114 -3.63 7.93 -12.82
CA THR A 114 -4.59 7.46 -11.81
C THR A 114 -4.33 5.99 -11.55
N VAL A 115 -4.12 5.64 -10.28
CA VAL A 115 -3.91 4.25 -9.85
C VAL A 115 -5.22 3.69 -9.37
N HIS A 116 -5.52 2.46 -9.76
CA HIS A 116 -6.80 1.80 -9.48
C HIS A 116 -6.58 0.47 -8.75
N ILE A 117 -7.44 0.20 -7.76
CA ILE A 117 -7.60 -1.09 -7.13
C ILE A 117 -9.08 -1.47 -7.23
N ASP A 118 -9.38 -2.56 -7.95
CA ASP A 118 -10.74 -3.07 -8.14
C ASP A 118 -10.90 -4.54 -7.73
N SER A 119 -9.84 -5.12 -7.20
CA SER A 119 -9.81 -6.46 -6.63
C SER A 119 -9.27 -6.37 -5.22
N PRO A 120 -9.63 -7.30 -4.33
CA PRO A 120 -9.20 -7.22 -2.94
C PRO A 120 -7.69 -7.10 -2.77
N ALA A 121 -7.27 -6.09 -2.01
CA ALA A 121 -5.91 -5.94 -1.51
C ALA A 121 -5.93 -6.15 0.00
N THR A 122 -4.81 -6.59 0.57
CA THR A 122 -4.73 -6.91 1.99
C THR A 122 -3.53 -6.24 2.64
N LEU A 123 -3.73 -5.79 3.87
CA LEU A 123 -2.65 -5.41 4.77
C LEU A 123 -2.66 -6.39 5.94
N THR A 124 -1.56 -7.09 6.14
CA THR A 124 -1.43 -8.13 7.16
C THR A 124 -0.28 -7.81 8.08
N MET A 125 -0.51 -7.93 9.38
CA MET A 125 0.52 -7.89 10.40
C MET A 125 0.76 -9.30 10.90
N ILE A 126 2.03 -9.69 10.96
CA ILE A 126 2.49 -10.98 11.48
C ILE A 126 3.41 -10.70 12.66
N LEU A 127 3.00 -11.19 13.81
CA LEU A 127 3.71 -11.00 15.07
C LEU A 127 4.11 -12.36 15.67
#